data_3689f97389cc33a309bad917e8779252
#
_entry.id   3689f97389cc33a309bad917e8779252
#
_cell.length_a   1.000
_cell.length_b   1.000
_cell.length_c   1.000
_cell.angle_alpha   90.00
_cell.angle_beta   90.00
_cell.angle_gamma   90.00
#
_symmetry.space_group_name_H-M   'P 1'
#
loop_
_entity.id
_entity.type
_entity.pdbx_description
1 polymer ?
#
loop_
_entity_poly.entity_id
_entity_poly.type
_entity_poly.pdbx_seq_one_letter_code
_entity_poly.pdbx_strand_id
1 'polypeptide(L)'
;AGPVLAENDAFAVHWIQELSCQTLAEALGWAREHTFRAVGEGTGRPLDLDRFDPHYEHLLLVHKADRRLAGAYRLAPLRRSQGLRHRYLPTLFCLEDVHLEALEGALELGRSFVFPTYQRDPAALYLLWKGIGQCIGFHGAKSLLGPVSVSQDYGPRGQALLAHWLGAGPDQAVLAGRQPLAPEALAWAEAQLPAGADQRAVEAVLATLPSAPTKIPVLLRHYLGLGARALGSNIDGAFGNALDLLMQVDLSRLRPAVARRYLGCAGEKPPLGRAA
;
A
#
# COMPACT_ATOMS: atom_id res chain seq x y z
N ALA A 1 12.58 -21.46 -0.17
CA ALA A 1 12.53 -20.06 -0.59
C ALA A 1 11.89 -20.01 -1.97
N GLY A 2 10.98 -19.06 -2.20
CA GLY A 2 10.38 -18.85 -3.51
C GLY A 2 11.40 -18.25 -4.51
N PRO A 3 11.01 -18.12 -5.80
CA PRO A 3 11.87 -17.56 -6.83
C PRO A 3 12.27 -16.12 -6.51
N VAL A 4 13.48 -15.74 -6.95
CA VAL A 4 14.00 -14.37 -6.83
C VAL A 4 13.49 -13.57 -8.02
N LEU A 5 12.76 -12.48 -7.76
CA LEU A 5 12.17 -11.61 -8.79
C LEU A 5 13.04 -10.40 -9.12
N ALA A 6 13.79 -9.92 -8.14
CA ALA A 6 14.70 -8.78 -8.29
C ALA A 6 15.79 -8.86 -7.21
N GLU A 7 17.01 -8.44 -7.54
CA GLU A 7 18.10 -8.42 -6.59
C GLU A 7 19.18 -7.39 -6.96
N ASN A 8 20.05 -7.09 -6.00
CA ASN A 8 21.31 -6.41 -6.13
C ASN A 8 22.35 -7.06 -5.18
N ASP A 9 23.47 -6.44 -4.95
CA ASP A 9 24.52 -7.00 -4.07
C ASP A 9 24.05 -7.13 -2.62
N ALA A 10 23.19 -6.22 -2.12
CA ALA A 10 22.74 -6.17 -0.74
C ALA A 10 21.44 -6.94 -0.49
N PHE A 11 20.49 -6.92 -1.44
CA PHE A 11 19.13 -7.42 -1.24
C PHE A 11 18.68 -8.37 -2.34
N ALA A 12 17.75 -9.27 -1.98
CA ALA A 12 16.98 -10.10 -2.91
C ALA A 12 15.50 -10.06 -2.56
N VAL A 13 14.63 -9.98 -3.56
CA VAL A 13 13.17 -10.07 -3.43
C VAL A 13 12.73 -11.47 -3.81
N HIS A 14 12.23 -12.22 -2.84
CA HIS A 14 11.66 -13.55 -3.02
C HIS A 14 10.14 -13.46 -3.13
N TRP A 15 9.57 -14.26 -4.01
CA TRP A 15 8.13 -14.38 -4.17
C TRP A 15 7.62 -15.67 -3.53
N ILE A 16 6.72 -15.52 -2.57
CA ILE A 16 6.07 -16.61 -1.85
C ILE A 16 4.61 -16.62 -2.26
N GLN A 17 4.21 -17.60 -3.05
CA GLN A 17 2.84 -17.74 -3.56
C GLN A 17 1.89 -18.33 -2.51
N GLU A 18 2.41 -19.11 -1.59
CA GLU A 18 1.67 -19.71 -0.50
C GLU A 18 2.47 -19.65 0.81
N LEU A 19 1.93 -18.99 1.80
CA LEU A 19 2.56 -18.82 3.12
C LEU A 19 2.24 -20.02 4.02
N SER A 20 2.76 -21.19 3.67
CA SER A 20 2.52 -22.45 4.38
C SER A 20 3.53 -22.74 5.50
N CYS A 21 4.70 -22.09 5.48
CA CYS A 21 5.72 -22.28 6.52
C CYS A 21 5.42 -21.39 7.73
N GLN A 22 5.07 -22.00 8.87
CA GLN A 22 4.71 -21.29 10.09
C GLN A 22 5.83 -20.39 10.60
N THR A 23 7.08 -20.87 10.64
CA THR A 23 8.23 -20.07 11.08
C THR A 23 8.42 -18.81 10.22
N LEU A 24 8.19 -18.90 8.91
CA LEU A 24 8.24 -17.75 8.01
C LEU A 24 7.08 -16.79 8.26
N ALA A 25 5.87 -17.32 8.48
CA ALA A 25 4.70 -16.51 8.80
C ALA A 25 4.91 -15.74 10.11
N GLU A 26 5.41 -16.40 11.16
CA GLU A 26 5.71 -15.78 12.44
C GLU A 26 6.79 -14.68 12.30
N ALA A 27 7.87 -14.95 11.59
CA ALA A 27 8.91 -13.95 11.32
C ALA A 27 8.38 -12.73 10.56
N LEU A 28 7.51 -12.98 9.56
CA LEU A 28 6.84 -11.92 8.79
C LEU A 28 5.89 -11.10 9.68
N GLY A 29 5.05 -11.78 10.47
CA GLY A 29 4.10 -11.15 11.39
C GLY A 29 4.81 -10.30 12.46
N TRP A 30 5.92 -10.80 13.01
CA TRP A 30 6.74 -10.04 13.94
C TRP A 30 7.36 -8.79 13.29
N ALA A 31 7.94 -8.93 12.10
CA ALA A 31 8.57 -7.81 11.40
C ALA A 31 7.55 -6.73 11.01
N ARG A 32 6.34 -7.11 10.60
CA ARG A 32 5.21 -6.19 10.33
C ARG A 32 4.84 -5.42 11.59
N GLU A 33 4.48 -6.13 12.67
CA GLU A 33 4.05 -5.50 13.91
C GLU A 33 5.10 -4.56 14.47
N HIS A 34 6.38 -5.00 14.48
CA HIS A 34 7.50 -4.18 14.95
C HIS A 34 7.65 -2.90 14.12
N THR A 35 7.55 -3.01 12.79
CA THR A 35 7.73 -1.86 11.89
C THR A 35 6.56 -0.89 11.97
N PHE A 36 5.32 -1.38 11.96
CA PHE A 36 4.12 -0.55 12.02
C PHE A 36 3.99 0.15 13.37
N ARG A 37 4.27 -0.56 14.47
CA ARG A 37 4.25 0.02 15.81
C ARG A 37 5.24 1.17 15.97
N ALA A 38 6.39 1.12 15.29
CA ALA A 38 7.39 2.19 15.33
C ALA A 38 6.90 3.52 14.72
N VAL A 39 5.81 3.52 13.98
CA VAL A 39 5.17 4.70 13.38
C VAL A 39 3.76 4.96 13.90
N GLY A 40 3.43 4.42 15.09
CA GLY A 40 2.11 4.60 15.71
C GLY A 40 0.98 3.79 15.07
N GLU A 41 1.31 2.92 14.12
CA GLU A 41 0.42 1.94 13.49
C GLU A 41 0.66 0.57 14.15
N GLY A 42 -0.08 -0.46 13.76
CA GLY A 42 0.09 -1.80 14.29
C GLY A 42 -1.13 -2.31 15.06
N THR A 43 -1.18 -3.62 15.22
CA THR A 43 -2.36 -4.31 15.77
C THR A 43 -2.35 -4.37 17.30
N GLY A 44 -1.23 -4.03 17.95
CA GLY A 44 -1.03 -4.22 19.38
C GLY A 44 -0.79 -5.68 19.80
N ARG A 45 -0.82 -6.63 18.86
CA ARG A 45 -0.59 -8.06 19.08
C ARG A 45 0.90 -8.39 18.92
N PRO A 46 1.38 -9.55 19.40
CA PRO A 46 2.76 -9.98 19.19
C PRO A 46 3.13 -10.13 17.71
N LEU A 47 2.17 -10.50 16.87
CA LEU A 47 2.33 -10.75 15.44
C LEU A 47 1.20 -10.07 14.65
N ASP A 48 1.53 -9.29 13.62
CA ASP A 48 0.56 -8.82 12.62
C ASP A 48 0.35 -9.93 11.57
N LEU A 49 -0.44 -10.89 11.93
CA LEU A 49 -0.98 -11.93 11.04
C LEU A 49 -2.50 -11.90 11.09
N ASP A 50 -3.13 -12.07 9.95
CA ASP A 50 -4.58 -12.10 9.84
C ASP A 50 -5.06 -13.32 9.04
N ARG A 51 -6.38 -13.57 9.06
CA ARG A 51 -7.02 -14.68 8.35
C ARG A 51 -6.88 -14.61 6.82
N PHE A 52 -6.43 -13.49 6.29
CA PHE A 52 -6.28 -13.28 4.87
C PHE A 52 -4.89 -13.67 4.36
N ASP A 53 -3.86 -13.67 5.22
CA ASP A 53 -2.48 -13.97 4.82
C ASP A 53 -2.33 -15.29 4.02
N PRO A 54 -3.07 -16.39 4.30
CA PRO A 54 -3.02 -17.60 3.49
C PRO A 54 -3.59 -17.46 2.07
N HIS A 55 -4.35 -16.38 1.80
CA HIS A 55 -5.00 -16.10 0.51
C HIS A 55 -4.27 -15.05 -0.32
N TYR A 56 -3.11 -14.61 0.16
CA TYR A 56 -2.26 -13.63 -0.49
C TYR A 56 -0.90 -14.24 -0.80
N GLU A 57 -0.31 -13.73 -1.85
CA GLU A 57 1.10 -13.91 -2.16
C GLU A 57 1.91 -12.86 -1.40
N HIS A 58 3.19 -13.17 -1.15
CA HIS A 58 4.08 -12.29 -0.39
C HIS A 58 5.37 -12.05 -1.16
N LEU A 59 5.75 -10.78 -1.31
CA LEU A 59 7.09 -10.40 -1.69
C LEU A 59 7.90 -10.17 -0.42
N LEU A 60 9.02 -10.86 -0.29
CA LEU A 60 9.92 -10.77 0.85
C LEU A 60 11.26 -10.21 0.39
N LEU A 61 11.59 -9.00 0.84
CA LEU A 61 12.91 -8.42 0.67
C LEU A 61 13.84 -8.96 1.76
N VAL A 62 14.88 -9.65 1.37
CA VAL A 62 15.88 -10.22 2.28
C VAL A 62 17.21 -9.48 2.10
N HIS A 63 17.80 -9.01 3.20
CA HIS A 63 19.18 -8.52 3.21
C HIS A 63 20.14 -9.71 3.19
N LYS A 64 20.98 -9.81 2.15
CA LYS A 64 21.78 -11.01 1.85
C LYS A 64 22.81 -11.29 2.93
N ALA A 65 23.55 -10.27 3.37
CA ALA A 65 24.62 -10.43 4.35
C ALA A 65 24.09 -10.83 5.73
N ASP A 66 23.03 -10.17 6.20
CA ASP A 66 22.44 -10.45 7.51
C ASP A 66 21.48 -11.65 7.50
N ARG A 67 21.07 -12.11 6.30
CA ARG A 67 20.07 -13.16 6.10
C ARG A 67 18.77 -12.85 6.85
N ARG A 68 18.37 -11.57 6.88
CA ARG A 68 17.22 -11.05 7.61
C ARG A 68 16.17 -10.48 6.66
N LEU A 69 14.91 -10.55 7.09
CA LEU A 69 13.81 -9.89 6.41
C LEU A 69 13.98 -8.36 6.52
N ALA A 70 14.14 -7.71 5.38
CA ALA A 70 14.36 -6.27 5.27
C ALA A 70 13.08 -5.51 4.88
N GLY A 71 12.06 -6.21 4.37
CA GLY A 71 10.79 -5.62 3.99
C GLY A 71 9.87 -6.62 3.34
N ALA A 72 8.63 -6.25 3.13
CA ALA A 72 7.67 -7.09 2.42
C ALA A 72 6.52 -6.30 1.81
N TYR A 73 5.82 -6.95 0.88
CA TYR A 73 4.48 -6.61 0.40
C TYR A 73 3.61 -7.87 0.41
N ARG A 74 2.32 -7.69 0.68
CA ARG A 74 1.27 -8.68 0.47
C ARG A 74 0.50 -8.30 -0.79
N LEU A 75 0.19 -9.25 -1.67
CA LEU A 75 -0.51 -8.97 -2.92
C LEU A 75 -1.47 -10.11 -3.31
N ALA A 76 -2.56 -9.75 -3.96
CA ALA A 76 -3.51 -10.72 -4.50
C ALA A 76 -4.24 -10.16 -5.74
N PRO A 77 -4.41 -10.95 -6.81
CA PRO A 77 -5.22 -10.51 -7.94
C PRO A 77 -6.70 -10.44 -7.55
N LEU A 78 -7.36 -9.35 -7.90
CA LEU A 78 -8.81 -9.23 -7.80
C LEU A 78 -9.45 -9.89 -9.04
N ARG A 79 -10.17 -10.98 -8.82
CA ARG A 79 -10.84 -11.74 -9.88
C ARG A 79 -12.31 -11.92 -9.51
N ARG A 80 -13.21 -11.57 -10.40
CA ARG A 80 -14.66 -11.76 -10.22
C ARG A 80 -15.01 -13.20 -9.83
N SER A 81 -14.33 -14.18 -10.43
CA SER A 81 -14.53 -15.60 -10.14
C SER A 81 -14.18 -16.02 -8.72
N GLN A 82 -13.39 -15.24 -8.00
CA GLN A 82 -12.96 -15.53 -6.62
C GLN A 82 -13.77 -14.76 -5.58
N GLY A 83 -14.55 -13.74 -5.99
CA GLY A 83 -15.27 -12.86 -5.08
C GLY A 83 -14.34 -12.11 -4.10
N LEU A 84 -14.94 -11.51 -3.07
CA LEU A 84 -14.24 -10.70 -2.08
C LEU A 84 -14.03 -11.41 -0.73
N ARG A 85 -14.52 -12.64 -0.57
CA ARG A 85 -14.53 -13.37 0.71
C ARG A 85 -13.16 -13.44 1.40
N HIS A 86 -12.09 -13.53 0.60
CA HIS A 86 -10.72 -13.71 1.08
C HIS A 86 -9.87 -12.48 0.81
N ARG A 87 -10.50 -11.30 0.69
CA ARG A 87 -9.83 -10.02 0.46
C ARG A 87 -9.92 -9.12 1.70
N TYR A 88 -8.85 -8.36 1.93
CA TYR A 88 -8.76 -7.48 3.09
C TYR A 88 -9.56 -6.18 2.92
N LEU A 89 -9.57 -5.63 1.70
CA LEU A 89 -10.20 -4.33 1.41
C LEU A 89 -11.67 -4.21 1.88
N PRO A 90 -12.53 -5.25 1.80
CA PRO A 90 -13.90 -5.17 2.31
C PRO A 90 -13.99 -4.98 3.83
N THR A 91 -12.92 -5.17 4.59
CA THR A 91 -12.90 -4.87 6.02
C THR A 91 -12.77 -3.38 6.31
N LEU A 92 -12.25 -2.61 5.36
CA LEU A 92 -11.99 -1.18 5.48
C LEU A 92 -13.02 -0.34 4.70
N PHE A 93 -13.45 -0.84 3.53
CA PHE A 93 -14.31 -0.10 2.61
C PHE A 93 -15.61 -0.85 2.33
N CYS A 94 -16.66 -0.12 1.95
CA CYS A 94 -17.93 -0.68 1.49
C CYS A 94 -17.77 -1.26 0.08
N LEU A 95 -16.87 -2.23 -0.05
CA LEU A 95 -16.58 -2.93 -1.28
C LEU A 95 -17.41 -4.22 -1.33
N GLU A 96 -18.21 -4.35 -2.38
CA GLU A 96 -19.10 -5.48 -2.63
C GLU A 96 -18.78 -6.12 -3.99
N ASP A 97 -19.29 -7.33 -4.24
CA ASP A 97 -19.01 -8.07 -5.49
C ASP A 97 -19.45 -7.31 -6.75
N VAL A 98 -20.44 -6.42 -6.64
CA VAL A 98 -20.87 -5.53 -7.76
C VAL A 98 -19.73 -4.62 -8.23
N HIS A 99 -18.81 -4.24 -7.35
CA HIS A 99 -17.68 -3.40 -7.69
C HIS A 99 -16.55 -4.17 -8.41
N LEU A 100 -16.56 -5.51 -8.34
CA LEU A 100 -15.50 -6.34 -8.93
C LEU A 100 -15.40 -6.20 -10.44
N GLU A 101 -16.49 -5.87 -11.14
CA GLU A 101 -16.44 -5.66 -12.58
C GLU A 101 -15.53 -4.48 -12.94
N ALA A 102 -15.63 -3.37 -12.22
CA ALA A 102 -14.79 -2.19 -12.41
C ALA A 102 -13.34 -2.39 -11.94
N LEU A 103 -13.12 -3.35 -11.04
CA LEU A 103 -11.81 -3.66 -10.44
C LEU A 103 -11.18 -4.94 -11.01
N GLU A 104 -11.83 -5.58 -11.99
CA GLU A 104 -11.33 -6.82 -12.60
C GLU A 104 -9.95 -6.61 -13.21
N GLY A 105 -9.01 -7.47 -12.79
CA GLY A 105 -7.61 -7.37 -13.18
C GLY A 105 -6.80 -6.35 -12.37
N ALA A 106 -7.34 -5.82 -11.27
CA ALA A 106 -6.52 -5.11 -10.29
C ALA A 106 -5.69 -6.11 -9.47
N LEU A 107 -4.49 -5.71 -9.09
CA LEU A 107 -3.66 -6.40 -8.11
C LEU A 107 -3.77 -5.63 -6.79
N GLU A 108 -4.41 -6.25 -5.79
CA GLU A 108 -4.50 -5.69 -4.45
C GLU A 108 -3.13 -5.76 -3.77
N LEU A 109 -2.66 -4.65 -3.24
CA LEU A 109 -1.41 -4.52 -2.48
C LEU A 109 -1.73 -4.12 -1.04
N GLY A 110 -1.00 -4.68 -0.09
CA GLY A 110 -1.16 -4.33 1.32
C GLY A 110 0.02 -4.76 2.17
N ARG A 111 -0.04 -4.43 3.46
CA ARG A 111 0.98 -4.77 4.47
C ARG A 111 2.41 -4.47 3.98
N SER A 112 2.58 -3.32 3.33
CA SER A 112 3.88 -2.89 2.82
C SER A 112 4.74 -2.32 3.92
N PHE A 113 5.97 -2.79 4.05
CA PHE A 113 6.94 -2.21 4.95
C PHE A 113 8.37 -2.41 4.47
N VAL A 114 9.23 -1.51 4.92
CA VAL A 114 10.68 -1.68 4.96
C VAL A 114 11.09 -1.59 6.42
N PHE A 115 11.82 -2.59 6.91
CA PHE A 115 12.23 -2.66 8.31
C PHE A 115 13.09 -1.44 8.70
N PRO A 116 12.94 -0.86 9.89
CA PRO A 116 13.53 0.44 10.25
C PRO A 116 15.02 0.59 9.93
N THR A 117 15.80 -0.47 10.13
CA THR A 117 17.26 -0.48 9.83
C THR A 117 17.56 -0.21 8.35
N TYR A 118 16.65 -0.60 7.43
CA TYR A 118 16.86 -0.51 5.98
C TYR A 118 16.06 0.62 5.30
N GLN A 119 15.27 1.40 6.04
CA GLN A 119 14.42 2.46 5.47
C GLN A 119 15.19 3.59 4.79
N ARG A 120 16.47 3.78 5.18
CA ARG A 120 17.33 4.81 4.57
C ARG A 120 17.98 4.35 3.27
N ASP A 121 17.91 3.07 2.94
CA ASP A 121 18.43 2.55 1.69
C ASP A 121 17.34 2.62 0.60
N PRO A 122 17.51 3.48 -0.42
CA PRO A 122 16.51 3.62 -1.49
C PRO A 122 16.36 2.34 -2.33
N ALA A 123 17.37 1.44 -2.32
CA ALA A 123 17.30 0.17 -3.03
C ALA A 123 16.24 -0.77 -2.44
N ALA A 124 15.95 -0.68 -1.14
CA ALA A 124 14.98 -1.56 -0.48
C ALA A 124 13.57 -1.41 -1.10
N LEU A 125 13.04 -0.19 -1.11
CA LEU A 125 11.73 0.08 -1.71
C LEU A 125 11.76 -0.12 -3.24
N TYR A 126 12.83 0.29 -3.90
CA TYR A 126 12.98 0.13 -5.35
C TYR A 126 12.90 -1.34 -5.79
N LEU A 127 13.61 -2.25 -5.11
CA LEU A 127 13.61 -3.67 -5.44
C LEU A 127 12.24 -4.32 -5.16
N LEU A 128 11.55 -3.96 -4.06
CA LEU A 128 10.18 -4.41 -3.83
C LEU A 128 9.26 -4.02 -4.99
N TRP A 129 9.37 -2.79 -5.49
CA TRP A 129 8.59 -2.35 -6.65
C TRP A 129 8.99 -3.04 -7.96
N LYS A 130 10.26 -3.42 -8.12
CA LYS A 130 10.69 -4.29 -9.23
C LYS A 130 10.02 -5.67 -9.12
N GLY A 131 9.95 -6.23 -7.91
CA GLY A 131 9.21 -7.48 -7.66
C GLY A 131 7.72 -7.36 -7.98
N ILE A 132 7.06 -6.26 -7.55
CA ILE A 132 5.66 -5.97 -7.93
C ILE A 132 5.51 -5.91 -9.45
N GLY A 133 6.45 -5.29 -10.17
CA GLY A 133 6.46 -5.24 -11.63
C GLY A 133 6.45 -6.63 -12.28
N GLN A 134 7.22 -7.59 -11.73
CA GLN A 134 7.20 -8.98 -12.20
C GLN A 134 5.83 -9.64 -11.94
N CYS A 135 5.23 -9.42 -10.77
CA CYS A 135 3.90 -9.93 -10.45
C CYS A 135 2.81 -9.32 -11.34
N ILE A 136 2.91 -8.02 -11.69
CA ILE A 136 2.02 -7.38 -12.67
C ILE A 136 2.06 -8.14 -14.00
N GLY A 137 3.26 -8.43 -14.51
CA GLY A 137 3.44 -9.18 -15.76
C GLY A 137 2.89 -10.61 -15.67
N PHE A 138 3.12 -11.30 -14.56
CA PHE A 138 2.65 -12.65 -14.33
C PHE A 138 1.12 -12.74 -14.28
N HIS A 139 0.47 -11.87 -13.50
CA HIS A 139 -0.99 -11.85 -13.35
C HIS A 139 -1.73 -11.17 -14.50
N GLY A 140 -1.02 -10.46 -15.39
CA GLY A 140 -1.64 -9.62 -16.43
C GLY A 140 -2.44 -8.47 -15.81
N ALA A 141 -1.95 -7.92 -14.69
CA ALA A 141 -2.68 -6.88 -13.97
C ALA A 141 -2.83 -5.60 -14.81
N LYS A 142 -4.00 -4.97 -14.70
CA LYS A 142 -4.34 -3.70 -15.39
C LYS A 142 -4.19 -2.49 -14.48
N SER A 143 -4.33 -2.69 -13.18
CA SER A 143 -4.17 -1.65 -12.17
C SER A 143 -3.63 -2.22 -10.86
N LEU A 144 -3.10 -1.35 -10.02
CA LEU A 144 -2.77 -1.63 -8.63
C LEU A 144 -3.81 -0.97 -7.74
N LEU A 145 -4.20 -1.64 -6.67
CA LEU A 145 -5.18 -1.14 -5.71
C LEU A 145 -4.72 -1.48 -4.29
N GLY A 146 -4.82 -0.55 -3.36
CA GLY A 146 -4.49 -0.85 -1.96
C GLY A 146 -4.60 0.33 -1.03
N PRO A 147 -4.76 0.09 0.28
CA PRO A 147 -4.76 1.13 1.28
C PRO A 147 -3.33 1.63 1.49
N VAL A 148 -3.18 2.94 1.56
CA VAL A 148 -1.98 3.62 2.01
C VAL A 148 -2.32 4.29 3.32
N SER A 149 -1.69 3.84 4.40
CA SER A 149 -1.94 4.38 5.73
C SER A 149 -1.23 5.72 5.97
N VAL A 150 -1.90 6.57 6.73
CA VAL A 150 -1.38 7.82 7.28
C VAL A 150 -1.52 7.74 8.80
N SER A 151 -0.40 7.75 9.51
CA SER A 151 -0.34 7.60 10.96
C SER A 151 -1.27 8.59 11.70
N GLN A 152 -1.76 8.18 12.87
CA GLN A 152 -2.48 9.05 13.80
C GLN A 152 -1.66 10.27 14.26
N ASP A 153 -0.33 10.27 14.08
CA ASP A 153 0.52 11.41 14.42
C ASP A 153 0.17 12.69 13.61
N TYR A 154 -0.49 12.53 12.45
CA TYR A 154 -1.04 13.67 11.70
C TYR A 154 -2.25 14.30 12.40
N GLY A 155 -2.83 13.63 13.39
CA GLY A 155 -4.05 14.04 14.08
C GLY A 155 -5.27 14.07 13.14
N PRO A 156 -6.50 14.19 13.70
CA PRO A 156 -7.72 14.18 12.88
C PRO A 156 -7.75 15.24 11.79
N ARG A 157 -7.20 16.44 12.06
CA ARG A 157 -7.15 17.53 11.08
C ARG A 157 -6.15 17.27 9.96
N GLY A 158 -4.96 16.75 10.26
CA GLY A 158 -3.97 16.41 9.24
C GLY A 158 -4.43 15.25 8.36
N GLN A 159 -5.05 14.23 8.95
CA GLN A 159 -5.66 13.13 8.22
C GLN A 159 -6.79 13.62 7.29
N ALA A 160 -7.70 14.46 7.81
CA ALA A 160 -8.78 15.04 7.02
C ALA A 160 -8.26 15.94 5.90
N LEU A 161 -7.19 16.72 6.15
CA LEU A 161 -6.54 17.56 5.14
C LEU A 161 -6.03 16.72 3.96
N LEU A 162 -5.35 15.61 4.24
CA LEU A 162 -4.83 14.71 3.21
C LEU A 162 -5.95 14.02 2.43
N ALA A 163 -7.00 13.56 3.11
CA ALA A 163 -8.17 12.97 2.46
C ALA A 163 -8.91 13.98 1.56
N HIS A 164 -9.14 15.20 2.06
CA HIS A 164 -9.77 16.28 1.28
C HIS A 164 -8.92 16.64 0.05
N TRP A 165 -7.63 16.86 0.22
CA TRP A 165 -6.70 17.16 -0.87
C TRP A 165 -6.74 16.14 -2.01
N LEU A 166 -6.89 14.86 -1.67
CA LEU A 166 -6.89 13.77 -2.64
C LEU A 166 -8.29 13.44 -3.20
N GLY A 167 -9.32 14.20 -2.82
CA GLY A 167 -10.70 13.92 -3.23
C GLY A 167 -11.24 12.61 -2.67
N ALA A 168 -10.77 12.20 -1.49
CA ALA A 168 -11.16 10.96 -0.82
C ALA A 168 -12.13 11.19 0.36
N GLY A 169 -12.64 12.41 0.51
CA GLY A 169 -13.68 12.73 1.49
C GLY A 169 -14.99 11.98 1.17
N PRO A 170 -15.92 11.84 2.14
CA PRO A 170 -17.14 11.04 2.00
C PRO A 170 -18.00 11.40 0.77
N ASP A 171 -18.10 12.69 0.44
CA ASP A 171 -18.90 13.19 -0.67
C ASP A 171 -18.23 13.05 -2.04
N GLN A 172 -16.93 12.73 -2.07
CA GLN A 172 -16.13 12.63 -3.29
C GLN A 172 -15.64 11.20 -3.55
N ALA A 173 -15.72 10.34 -2.53
CA ALA A 173 -15.24 8.97 -2.58
C ALA A 173 -16.04 8.12 -3.55
N VAL A 174 -15.32 7.34 -4.37
CA VAL A 174 -15.91 6.29 -5.22
C VAL A 174 -16.35 5.09 -4.36
N LEU A 175 -15.60 4.83 -3.28
CA LEU A 175 -15.86 3.77 -2.31
C LEU A 175 -15.84 4.35 -0.89
N ALA A 176 -16.97 4.27 -0.20
CA ALA A 176 -17.07 4.73 1.17
C ALA A 176 -16.24 3.86 2.13
N GLY A 177 -15.54 4.49 3.06
CA GLY A 177 -14.93 3.80 4.20
C GLY A 177 -15.99 3.33 5.20
N ARG A 178 -15.70 2.25 5.90
CA ARG A 178 -16.61 1.74 6.95
C ARG A 178 -16.61 2.62 8.20
N GLN A 179 -15.52 3.32 8.43
CA GLN A 179 -15.37 4.30 9.51
C GLN A 179 -14.95 5.65 8.89
N PRO A 180 -15.89 6.58 8.70
CA PRO A 180 -15.60 7.86 8.05
C PRO A 180 -14.79 8.78 8.97
N LEU A 181 -14.11 9.74 8.35
CA LEU A 181 -13.49 10.86 9.05
C LEU A 181 -14.53 11.71 9.80
N ALA A 182 -14.11 12.34 10.89
CA ALA A 182 -14.95 13.24 11.67
C ALA A 182 -15.41 14.44 10.82
N PRO A 183 -16.72 14.76 10.77
CA PRO A 183 -17.25 15.85 9.94
C PRO A 183 -16.62 17.20 10.22
N GLU A 184 -16.34 17.52 11.49
CA GLU A 184 -15.70 18.77 11.88
C GLU A 184 -14.25 18.89 11.39
N ALA A 185 -13.52 17.78 11.30
CA ALA A 185 -12.17 17.77 10.76
C ALA A 185 -12.18 17.98 9.24
N LEU A 186 -13.16 17.40 8.53
CA LEU A 186 -13.35 17.59 7.09
C LEU A 186 -13.75 19.03 6.77
N ALA A 187 -14.70 19.61 7.49
CA ALA A 187 -15.10 21.01 7.32
C ALA A 187 -13.92 21.97 7.56
N TRP A 188 -13.09 21.66 8.57
CA TRP A 188 -11.87 22.41 8.79
C TRP A 188 -10.91 22.28 7.60
N ALA A 189 -10.66 21.09 7.08
CA ALA A 189 -9.74 20.84 5.97
C ALA A 189 -10.18 21.58 4.70
N GLU A 190 -11.48 21.55 4.39
CA GLU A 190 -12.07 22.26 3.26
C GLU A 190 -11.87 23.78 3.37
N ALA A 191 -12.00 24.34 4.58
CA ALA A 191 -11.75 25.77 4.83
C ALA A 191 -10.26 26.16 4.70
N GLN A 192 -9.32 25.22 4.87
CA GLN A 192 -7.88 25.51 4.79
C GLN A 192 -7.31 25.35 3.38
N LEU A 193 -7.91 24.52 2.54
CA LEU A 193 -7.29 24.11 1.28
C LEU A 193 -8.26 24.28 0.10
N PRO A 194 -7.96 25.18 -0.85
CA PRO A 194 -8.79 25.33 -2.03
C PRO A 194 -8.66 24.10 -2.96
N ALA A 195 -9.68 23.88 -3.77
CA ALA A 195 -9.64 22.84 -4.79
C ALA A 195 -8.45 23.01 -5.73
N GLY A 196 -7.75 21.91 -6.03
CA GLY A 196 -6.58 21.92 -6.91
C GLY A 196 -5.29 22.42 -6.26
N ALA A 197 -5.26 22.56 -4.93
CA ALA A 197 -4.05 22.90 -4.21
C ALA A 197 -2.91 21.90 -4.51
N ASP A 198 -1.69 22.41 -4.61
CA ASP A 198 -0.52 21.59 -4.83
C ASP A 198 0.04 21.00 -3.52
N GLN A 199 1.01 20.10 -3.64
CA GLN A 199 1.67 19.48 -2.49
C GLN A 199 2.28 20.51 -1.52
N ARG A 200 2.80 21.62 -2.02
CA ARG A 200 3.44 22.64 -1.18
C ARG A 200 2.41 23.35 -0.28
N ALA A 201 1.23 23.62 -0.83
CA ALA A 201 0.13 24.21 -0.06
C ALA A 201 -0.32 23.26 1.06
N VAL A 202 -0.45 21.96 0.78
CA VAL A 202 -0.77 20.95 1.80
C VAL A 202 0.28 20.91 2.90
N GLU A 203 1.56 20.82 2.54
CA GLU A 203 2.66 20.78 3.51
C GLU A 203 2.76 22.08 4.33
N ALA A 204 2.42 23.23 3.74
CA ALA A 204 2.34 24.51 4.45
C ALA A 204 1.24 24.49 5.53
N VAL A 205 0.06 23.94 5.21
CA VAL A 205 -1.02 23.79 6.20
C VAL A 205 -0.65 22.76 7.27
N LEU A 206 -0.07 21.59 6.90
CA LEU A 206 0.41 20.62 7.87
C LEU A 206 1.39 21.22 8.87
N ALA A 207 2.28 22.11 8.41
CA ALA A 207 3.26 22.78 9.28
C ALA A 207 2.62 23.73 10.32
N THR A 208 1.35 24.09 10.18
CA THR A 208 0.62 24.89 11.18
C THR A 208 -0.01 24.04 12.29
N LEU A 209 -0.08 22.71 12.09
CA LEU A 209 -0.69 21.80 13.06
C LEU A 209 0.30 21.44 14.16
N PRO A 210 -0.10 21.54 15.44
CA PRO A 210 0.75 21.20 16.56
C PRO A 210 1.16 19.73 16.52
N SER A 211 2.44 19.46 16.64
CA SER A 211 3.01 18.10 16.73
C SER A 211 2.77 17.18 15.54
N ALA A 212 2.11 17.63 14.47
CA ALA A 212 1.90 16.84 13.28
C ALA A 212 3.16 16.79 12.40
N PRO A 213 3.39 15.68 11.66
CA PRO A 213 4.41 15.65 10.62
C PRO A 213 4.11 16.73 9.55
N THR A 214 5.13 17.49 9.16
CA THR A 214 5.00 18.61 8.22
C THR A 214 5.09 18.20 6.75
N LYS A 215 5.39 16.92 6.49
CA LYS A 215 5.59 16.36 5.15
C LYS A 215 4.57 15.27 4.86
N ILE A 216 4.17 15.16 3.61
CA ILE A 216 3.34 14.04 3.14
C ILE A 216 4.10 12.73 3.31
N PRO A 217 3.45 11.62 3.76
CA PRO A 217 4.09 10.32 3.93
C PRO A 217 4.84 9.85 2.69
N VAL A 218 6.02 9.25 2.88
CA VAL A 218 6.91 8.83 1.77
C VAL A 218 6.20 7.89 0.82
N LEU A 219 5.47 6.90 1.34
CA LEU A 219 4.75 5.92 0.53
C LEU A 219 3.64 6.60 -0.27
N LEU A 220 2.87 7.51 0.33
CA LEU A 220 1.83 8.27 -0.37
C LEU A 220 2.43 9.10 -1.52
N ARG A 221 3.53 9.81 -1.28
CA ARG A 221 4.26 10.53 -2.36
C ARG A 221 4.71 9.60 -3.48
N HIS A 222 5.14 8.40 -3.13
CA HIS A 222 5.53 7.40 -4.12
C HIS A 222 4.35 7.01 -5.02
N TYR A 223 3.18 6.69 -4.43
CA TYR A 223 1.97 6.37 -5.18
C TYR A 223 1.50 7.54 -6.06
N LEU A 224 1.51 8.77 -5.54
CA LEU A 224 1.20 9.97 -6.33
C LEU A 224 2.17 10.17 -7.49
N GLY A 225 3.46 9.87 -7.28
CA GLY A 225 4.48 9.87 -8.33
C GLY A 225 4.21 8.85 -9.46
N LEU A 226 3.47 7.78 -9.18
CA LEU A 226 2.99 6.80 -10.15
C LEU A 226 1.69 7.23 -10.84
N GLY A 227 1.11 8.37 -10.48
CA GLY A 227 -0.18 8.82 -11.00
C GLY A 227 -1.37 8.14 -10.33
N ALA A 228 -1.21 7.67 -9.09
CA ALA A 228 -2.30 7.10 -8.32
C ALA A 228 -3.38 8.15 -8.03
N ARG A 229 -4.63 7.70 -7.99
CA ARG A 229 -5.79 8.45 -7.49
C ARG A 229 -6.33 7.80 -6.23
N ALA A 230 -6.88 8.58 -5.33
CA ALA A 230 -7.62 8.05 -4.20
C ALA A 230 -9.06 7.71 -4.62
N LEU A 231 -9.55 6.57 -4.13
CA LEU A 231 -10.94 6.12 -4.36
C LEU A 231 -11.81 6.28 -3.12
N GLY A 232 -11.21 6.46 -1.96
CA GLY A 232 -11.92 6.64 -0.69
C GLY A 232 -10.97 6.69 0.48
N SER A 233 -11.53 6.95 1.65
CA SER A 233 -10.81 7.02 2.92
C SER A 233 -11.56 6.29 4.03
N ASN A 234 -10.82 5.77 5.00
CA ASN A 234 -11.33 5.06 6.17
C ASN A 234 -10.44 5.34 7.37
N ILE A 235 -10.99 5.39 8.57
CA ILE A 235 -10.19 5.40 9.81
C ILE A 235 -10.12 3.97 10.34
N ASP A 236 -8.93 3.39 10.42
CA ASP A 236 -8.75 2.03 10.94
C ASP A 236 -8.45 2.07 12.46
N GLY A 237 -9.51 1.92 13.24
CA GLY A 237 -9.41 1.86 14.71
C GLY A 237 -8.64 0.62 15.21
N ALA A 238 -8.57 -0.45 14.42
CA ALA A 238 -7.81 -1.65 14.76
C ALA A 238 -6.31 -1.52 14.40
N PHE A 239 -5.94 -0.45 13.69
CA PHE A 239 -4.58 -0.17 13.25
C PHE A 239 -4.10 1.21 13.69
N GLY A 240 -4.26 1.52 14.99
CA GLY A 240 -3.79 2.76 15.61
C GLY A 240 -4.52 4.02 15.15
N ASN A 241 -5.79 3.94 14.75
CA ASN A 241 -6.56 5.05 14.17
C ASN A 241 -5.86 5.70 12.96
N ALA A 242 -5.12 4.91 12.19
CA ALA A 242 -4.54 5.37 10.94
C ALA A 242 -5.64 5.73 9.94
N LEU A 243 -5.40 6.73 9.11
CA LEU A 243 -6.22 7.00 7.94
C LEU A 243 -5.76 6.08 6.81
N ASP A 244 -6.62 5.21 6.33
CA ASP A 244 -6.42 4.44 5.10
C ASP A 244 -6.95 5.21 3.90
N LEU A 245 -6.07 5.55 2.98
CA LEU A 245 -6.41 6.09 1.67
C LEU A 245 -6.42 4.94 0.66
N LEU A 246 -7.57 4.60 0.10
CA LEU A 246 -7.65 3.58 -0.96
C LEU A 246 -7.09 4.16 -2.27
N MET A 247 -5.87 3.78 -2.61
CA MET A 247 -5.17 4.29 -3.78
C MET A 247 -5.26 3.32 -4.95
N GLN A 248 -5.50 3.85 -6.15
CA GLN A 248 -5.47 3.09 -7.42
C GLN A 248 -4.46 3.67 -8.38
N VAL A 249 -3.60 2.82 -8.95
CA VAL A 249 -2.70 3.15 -10.07
C VAL A 249 -3.22 2.45 -11.33
N ASP A 250 -3.62 3.21 -12.33
CA ASP A 250 -3.95 2.69 -13.67
C ASP A 250 -2.63 2.48 -14.44
N LEU A 251 -2.31 1.22 -14.72
CA LEU A 251 -1.03 0.86 -15.36
C LEU A 251 -0.95 1.33 -16.82
N SER A 252 -2.09 1.54 -17.48
CA SER A 252 -2.13 2.08 -18.86
C SER A 252 -1.73 3.56 -18.92
N ARG A 253 -1.81 4.27 -17.80
CA ARG A 253 -1.51 5.70 -17.68
C ARG A 253 -0.13 5.98 -17.07
N LEU A 254 0.65 4.93 -16.78
CA LEU A 254 2.00 5.13 -16.27
C LEU A 254 2.86 5.90 -17.28
N ARG A 255 3.59 6.88 -16.77
CA ARG A 255 4.60 7.58 -17.59
C ARG A 255 5.62 6.57 -18.13
N PRO A 256 6.06 6.66 -19.40
CA PRO A 256 6.95 5.67 -20.01
C PRO A 256 8.25 5.41 -19.22
N ALA A 257 8.81 6.44 -18.61
CA ALA A 257 10.01 6.30 -17.76
C ALA A 257 9.73 5.46 -16.50
N VAL A 258 8.56 5.61 -15.89
CA VAL A 258 8.12 4.86 -14.72
C VAL A 258 7.83 3.40 -15.10
N ALA A 259 7.13 3.19 -16.20
CA ALA A 259 6.84 1.86 -16.73
C ALA A 259 8.16 1.10 -16.99
N ARG A 260 9.11 1.68 -17.70
CA ARG A 260 10.43 1.07 -17.92
C ARG A 260 11.17 0.77 -16.62
N ARG A 261 11.07 1.66 -15.64
CA ARG A 261 11.78 1.50 -14.35
C ARG A 261 11.30 0.28 -13.57
N TYR A 262 9.99 0.01 -13.54
CA TYR A 262 9.40 -1.02 -12.68
C TYR A 262 8.90 -2.25 -13.43
N LEU A 263 8.40 -2.08 -14.66
CA LEU A 263 7.82 -3.18 -15.45
C LEU A 263 8.83 -3.81 -16.43
N GLY A 264 10.00 -3.20 -16.61
CA GLY A 264 10.97 -3.62 -17.62
C GLY A 264 10.63 -3.10 -19.01
N CYS A 265 11.41 -3.51 -20.02
CA CYS A 265 11.12 -3.21 -21.42
C CYS A 265 9.97 -4.11 -21.92
N ALA A 266 9.07 -3.54 -22.72
CA ALA A 266 8.02 -4.33 -23.37
C ALA A 266 8.66 -5.44 -24.23
N GLY A 267 8.49 -6.70 -23.85
CA GLY A 267 9.08 -7.88 -24.51
C GLY A 267 10.00 -8.74 -23.66
N GLU A 268 10.48 -8.25 -22.51
CA GLU A 268 11.13 -9.12 -21.53
C GLU A 268 10.05 -10.01 -20.88
N LYS A 269 10.04 -11.29 -21.24
CA LYS A 269 9.20 -12.27 -20.53
C LYS A 269 9.62 -12.30 -19.06
N PRO A 270 8.66 -12.26 -18.11
CA PRO A 270 8.99 -12.52 -16.72
C PRO A 270 9.73 -13.87 -16.64
N PRO A 271 10.73 -14.01 -15.75
CA PRO A 271 11.51 -15.25 -15.62
C PRO A 271 10.68 -16.47 -15.19
N LEU A 272 9.42 -16.26 -14.91
CA LEU A 272 8.46 -17.28 -14.47
C LEU A 272 7.47 -17.54 -15.62
N GLY A 273 7.44 -18.79 -16.09
CA GLY A 273 6.43 -19.26 -17.03
C GLY A 273 5.02 -19.01 -16.44
N ARG A 274 4.05 -18.62 -17.31
CA ARG A 274 2.65 -18.55 -16.90
C ARG A 274 2.25 -19.91 -16.30
N ALA A 275 1.68 -19.89 -15.10
CA ALA A 275 0.91 -21.04 -14.64
C ALA A 275 -0.23 -21.26 -15.64
N ALA A 276 -0.30 -22.50 -16.18
CA ALA A 276 -1.33 -22.92 -17.12
C ALA A 276 -2.71 -22.97 -16.46
#